data_2d459113e945a68435e48818e5832c65
#
_entry.id   2d459113e945a68435e48818e5832c65
#
_cell.length_a   1.000
_cell.length_b   1.000
_cell.length_c   1.000
_cell.angle_alpha   90.00
_cell.angle_beta   90.00
_cell.angle_gamma   90.00
#
_symmetry.space_group_name_H-M   'P 1'
#
loop_
_entity.id
_entity.type
_entity.pdbx_description
1 polymer ?
#
loop_
_entity_poly.entity_id
_entity_poly.type
_entity_poly.pdbx_seq_one_letter_code
_entity_poly.pdbx_strand_id
1 'polypeptide(L)'
;MATIASFRTALLEPEKYFSRLAKMKRRDENILRSTYFAETQVECDDRKMLIYMPLSAVSLRRVERFIPLKRHLTNSIVPQLTILREEMQYTDALGRNVACDILCEPLPEGLPFADAVANIASEEEAAELVTALDELQARLLQADVSHNNIRKESLYLSDNNHLSLVRWYYATAGAGGDEEAIDALRNKIISKCENVTLREPETDNYHATTPLTGHLSVRFMREGLAAVEHDTGWGFVDSDNRMVVEPKYEWVSDFCEGRAEVQTEQGMGLIDRRGDYVIPPQYKIVEYDPVSGCSQALSDYGWLVFNYEGEELEADEDAIYPPPMQMNEIV
;
A
#
# COMPACT_ATOMS: atom_id res chain seq x y z
N MET A 1 -4.98 18.89 6.45
CA MET A 1 -4.28 17.60 6.45
C MET A 1 -2.92 17.78 5.80
N ALA A 2 -1.90 16.99 6.15
CA ALA A 2 -0.59 17.05 5.51
C ALA A 2 -0.70 16.60 4.04
N THR A 3 0.07 17.23 3.17
CA THR A 3 0.13 16.92 1.73
C THR A 3 1.49 16.32 1.39
N ILE A 4 1.60 15.68 0.23
CA ILE A 4 2.90 15.18 -0.26
C ILE A 4 3.90 16.33 -0.42
N ALA A 5 3.43 17.53 -0.81
CA ALA A 5 4.27 18.71 -0.91
C ALA A 5 4.82 19.13 0.47
N SER A 6 3.96 19.17 1.50
CA SER A 6 4.42 19.46 2.88
C SER A 6 5.37 18.39 3.42
N PHE A 7 5.13 17.11 3.10
CA PHE A 7 6.04 16.02 3.47
C PHE A 7 7.40 16.15 2.77
N ARG A 8 7.39 16.45 1.47
CA ARG A 8 8.63 16.70 0.71
C ARG A 8 9.43 17.87 1.31
N THR A 9 8.76 18.96 1.64
CA THR A 9 9.40 20.12 2.30
C THR A 9 9.99 19.75 3.65
N ALA A 10 9.25 18.98 4.45
CA ALA A 10 9.71 18.54 5.76
C ALA A 10 10.94 17.62 5.66
N LEU A 11 10.98 16.74 4.66
CA LEU A 11 12.12 15.86 4.40
C LEU A 11 13.40 16.58 3.95
N LEU A 12 13.29 17.80 3.43
CA LEU A 12 14.46 18.62 3.05
C LEU A 12 15.09 19.32 4.27
N GLU A 13 14.31 19.64 5.29
CA GLU A 13 14.75 20.32 6.50
C GLU A 13 14.25 19.55 7.75
N PRO A 14 14.70 18.28 7.98
CA PRO A 14 14.11 17.43 9.01
C PRO A 14 14.27 18.01 10.41
N GLU A 15 15.37 18.70 10.70
CA GLU A 15 15.61 19.36 12.01
C GLU A 15 14.54 20.41 12.37
N LYS A 16 13.88 20.99 11.35
CA LYS A 16 12.86 22.02 11.52
C LYS A 16 11.46 21.46 11.67
N TYR A 17 11.19 20.36 11.00
CA TYR A 17 9.82 19.85 10.84
C TYR A 17 9.54 18.56 11.60
N PHE A 18 10.55 17.80 12.00
CA PHE A 18 10.38 16.56 12.74
C PHE A 18 10.90 16.70 14.17
N SER A 19 10.27 15.99 15.10
CA SER A 19 10.64 16.01 16.51
C SER A 19 11.69 14.94 16.84
N ARG A 20 11.32 13.67 16.75
CA ARG A 20 12.18 12.53 17.05
C ARG A 20 13.04 12.13 15.87
N LEU A 21 12.54 12.33 14.65
CA LEU A 21 13.25 12.07 13.41
C LEU A 21 14.06 13.26 12.88
N ALA A 22 14.28 14.29 13.70
CA ALA A 22 14.99 15.51 13.33
C ALA A 22 16.40 15.27 12.73
N LYS A 23 17.08 14.20 13.14
CA LYS A 23 18.43 13.85 12.67
C LYS A 23 18.43 12.87 11.49
N MET A 24 17.26 12.53 10.95
CA MET A 24 17.20 11.57 9.85
C MET A 24 17.88 12.10 8.59
N LYS A 25 18.42 11.16 7.81
CA LYS A 25 18.96 11.39 6.47
C LYS A 25 18.10 10.65 5.46
N ARG A 26 17.74 11.30 4.36
CA ARG A 26 17.07 10.63 3.25
C ARG A 26 18.02 9.65 2.58
N ARG A 27 17.52 8.47 2.25
CA ARG A 27 18.22 7.46 1.46
C ARG A 27 17.70 7.36 0.03
N ASP A 28 16.42 7.74 -0.16
CA ASP A 28 15.76 7.73 -1.46
C ASP A 28 15.26 9.15 -1.77
N GLU A 29 15.47 9.62 -2.99
CA GLU A 29 14.94 10.91 -3.45
C GLU A 29 13.44 10.83 -3.76
N ASN A 30 12.93 9.62 -3.96
CA ASN A 30 11.55 9.39 -4.30
C ASN A 30 10.66 9.29 -3.06
N ILE A 31 9.48 9.89 -3.15
CA ILE A 31 8.38 9.66 -2.24
C ILE A 31 7.40 8.77 -2.99
N LEU A 32 7.27 7.53 -2.53
CA LEU A 32 6.28 6.60 -3.07
C LEU A 32 4.93 6.91 -2.45
N ARG A 33 3.88 6.88 -3.25
CA ARG A 33 2.51 7.06 -2.81
C ARG A 33 1.76 5.74 -2.89
N SER A 34 1.19 5.30 -1.79
CA SER A 34 0.17 4.26 -1.74
C SER A 34 -1.21 4.89 -1.56
N THR A 35 -2.26 4.07 -1.48
CA THR A 35 -3.62 4.51 -1.15
C THR A 35 -3.68 5.29 0.16
N TYR A 36 -2.96 4.84 1.18
CA TYR A 36 -3.08 5.35 2.53
C TYR A 36 -1.93 6.24 2.97
N PHE A 37 -0.75 6.07 2.36
CA PHE A 37 0.47 6.72 2.85
C PHE A 37 1.34 7.26 1.72
N ALA A 38 2.02 8.35 2.00
CA ALA A 38 3.24 8.73 1.29
C ALA A 38 4.42 8.16 2.08
N GLU A 39 5.32 7.43 1.42
CA GLU A 39 6.42 6.72 2.06
C GLU A 39 7.78 7.05 1.45
N THR A 40 8.82 6.99 2.25
CA THR A 40 10.19 7.11 1.80
C THR A 40 11.14 6.37 2.75
N GLN A 41 12.32 6.03 2.26
CA GLN A 41 13.38 5.44 3.07
C GLN A 41 14.26 6.51 3.70
N VAL A 42 14.51 6.36 4.98
CA VAL A 42 15.40 7.24 5.75
C VAL A 42 16.37 6.43 6.59
N GLU A 43 17.40 7.09 7.06
CA GLU A 43 18.34 6.57 8.05
C GLU A 43 18.36 7.52 9.25
N CYS A 44 18.12 6.99 10.44
CA CYS A 44 18.15 7.74 11.69
C CYS A 44 18.88 6.92 12.75
N ASP A 45 19.90 7.51 13.38
CA ASP A 45 20.75 6.85 14.37
C ASP A 45 21.31 5.50 13.87
N ASP A 46 21.86 5.49 12.64
CA ASP A 46 22.42 4.33 11.92
C ASP A 46 21.41 3.19 11.64
N ARG A 47 20.10 3.47 11.78
CA ARG A 47 19.03 2.54 11.46
C ARG A 47 18.31 2.95 10.19
N LYS A 48 18.21 2.02 9.26
CA LYS A 48 17.41 2.17 8.04
C LYS A 48 15.95 1.89 8.36
N MET A 49 15.07 2.75 7.90
CA MET A 49 13.63 2.58 8.11
C MET A 49 12.81 3.15 6.98
N LEU A 50 11.60 2.63 6.83
CA LEU A 50 10.53 3.26 6.08
C LEU A 50 9.80 4.21 7.04
N ILE A 51 9.50 5.41 6.56
CA ILE A 51 8.59 6.32 7.23
C ILE A 51 7.39 6.58 6.34
N TYR A 52 6.22 6.66 6.96
CA TYR A 52 4.95 6.81 6.27
C TYR A 52 4.20 8.02 6.81
N MET A 53 3.88 8.96 5.93
CA MET A 53 2.98 10.06 6.24
C MET A 53 1.55 9.66 5.85
N PRO A 54 0.58 9.69 6.75
CA PRO A 54 -0.80 9.35 6.44
C PRO A 54 -1.42 10.39 5.50
N LEU A 55 -2.08 9.93 4.44
CA LEU A 55 -2.76 10.78 3.45
C LEU A 55 -4.19 11.13 3.87
N SER A 56 -4.74 10.41 4.85
CA SER A 56 -6.08 10.63 5.38
C SER A 56 -6.17 10.20 6.85
N ALA A 57 -7.23 10.60 7.53
CA ALA A 57 -7.52 10.12 8.89
C ALA A 57 -7.77 8.60 8.93
N VAL A 58 -8.25 8.04 7.83
CA VAL A 58 -8.50 6.60 7.64
C VAL A 58 -7.21 5.81 7.67
N SER A 59 -6.13 6.37 7.10
CA SER A 59 -4.82 5.70 7.05
C SER A 59 -4.31 5.26 8.41
N LEU A 60 -4.47 6.11 9.42
CA LEU A 60 -4.05 5.80 10.80
C LEU A 60 -4.95 4.77 11.47
N ARG A 61 -6.27 4.81 11.22
CA ARG A 61 -7.21 3.84 11.77
C ARG A 61 -6.90 2.41 11.33
N ARG A 62 -6.48 2.21 10.07
CA ARG A 62 -6.03 0.90 9.60
C ARG A 62 -4.89 0.35 10.44
N VAL A 63 -3.90 1.19 10.71
CA VAL A 63 -2.76 0.79 11.54
C VAL A 63 -3.18 0.54 12.98
N GLU A 64 -4.07 1.33 13.52
CA GLU A 64 -4.60 1.14 14.88
C GLU A 64 -5.39 -0.18 15.01
N ARG A 65 -6.09 -0.61 13.98
CA ARG A 65 -6.72 -1.95 13.93
C ARG A 65 -5.68 -3.08 13.92
N PHE A 66 -4.51 -2.86 13.32
CA PHE A 66 -3.42 -3.83 13.30
C PHE A 66 -2.67 -3.94 14.64
N ILE A 67 -2.63 -2.90 15.46
CA ILE A 67 -1.94 -2.93 16.76
C ILE A 67 -2.43 -4.05 17.70
N PRO A 68 -3.74 -4.30 17.87
CA PRO A 68 -4.22 -5.44 18.64
C PRO A 68 -3.75 -6.78 18.07
N LEU A 69 -3.80 -6.95 16.74
CA LEU A 69 -3.33 -8.16 16.06
C LEU A 69 -1.86 -8.44 16.37
N LYS A 70 -1.02 -7.40 16.35
CA LYS A 70 0.41 -7.47 16.70
C LYS A 70 0.66 -8.13 18.07
N ARG A 71 -0.24 -7.96 19.03
CA ARG A 71 -0.09 -8.54 20.38
C ARG A 71 -0.30 -10.06 20.42
N HIS A 72 -1.01 -10.60 19.44
CA HIS A 72 -1.28 -12.03 19.31
C HIS A 72 -0.27 -12.74 18.40
N LEU A 73 0.49 -11.95 17.59
CA LEU A 73 1.57 -12.48 16.76
C LEU A 73 2.77 -12.76 17.66
N THR A 74 2.91 -14.00 18.11
CA THR A 74 4.10 -14.50 18.77
C THR A 74 5.01 -15.12 17.71
N ASN A 75 6.23 -14.61 17.58
CA ASN A 75 7.32 -15.08 16.72
C ASN A 75 7.73 -14.12 15.58
N SER A 76 8.75 -14.48 14.85
CA SER A 76 9.58 -13.77 13.89
C SER A 76 8.88 -12.96 12.77
N ILE A 77 7.56 -12.99 12.68
CA ILE A 77 6.78 -12.24 11.68
C ILE A 77 6.34 -10.87 12.20
N VAL A 78 6.51 -10.59 13.49
CA VAL A 78 5.95 -9.39 14.14
C VAL A 78 6.58 -8.12 13.59
N PRO A 79 5.84 -7.29 12.85
CA PRO A 79 6.35 -6.03 12.35
C PRO A 79 6.63 -5.08 13.52
N GLN A 80 7.73 -4.36 13.42
CA GLN A 80 8.08 -3.32 14.38
C GLN A 80 7.51 -1.96 13.97
N LEU A 81 6.31 -1.96 13.41
CA LEU A 81 5.61 -0.75 13.03
C LEU A 81 5.28 0.10 14.26
N THR A 82 5.69 1.35 14.26
CA THR A 82 5.53 2.29 15.36
C THR A 82 4.88 3.57 14.88
N ILE A 83 3.87 4.07 15.61
CA ILE A 83 3.26 5.37 15.36
C ILE A 83 3.96 6.40 16.24
N LEU A 84 4.59 7.38 15.61
CA LEU A 84 5.14 8.56 16.26
C LEU A 84 4.08 9.66 16.21
N ARG A 85 3.42 9.91 17.34
CA ARG A 85 2.36 10.91 17.44
C ARG A 85 2.94 12.32 17.33
N GLU A 86 2.24 13.18 16.57
CA GLU A 86 2.56 14.61 16.37
C GLU A 86 4.00 14.83 15.90
N GLU A 87 4.53 13.92 15.12
CA GLU A 87 5.96 13.86 14.78
C GLU A 87 6.37 14.90 13.76
N MET A 88 5.55 15.17 12.73
CA MET A 88 5.87 16.10 11.66
C MET A 88 5.02 17.37 11.78
N GLN A 89 5.68 18.51 11.88
CA GLN A 89 5.03 19.83 11.84
C GLN A 89 4.88 20.31 10.40
N TYR A 90 3.76 20.95 10.08
CA TYR A 90 3.54 21.57 8.77
C TYR A 90 2.56 22.73 8.89
N THR A 91 2.53 23.57 7.84
CA THR A 91 1.53 24.65 7.74
C THR A 91 0.38 24.18 6.87
N ASP A 92 -0.85 24.23 7.38
CA ASP A 92 -2.05 23.84 6.64
C ASP A 92 -2.48 24.92 5.61
N ALA A 93 -3.51 24.60 4.82
CA ALA A 93 -4.04 25.50 3.81
C ALA A 93 -4.60 26.83 4.37
N LEU A 94 -4.86 26.90 5.68
CA LEU A 94 -5.31 28.08 6.39
C LEU A 94 -4.16 28.87 7.05
N GLY A 95 -2.90 28.48 6.80
CA GLY A 95 -1.72 29.11 7.36
C GLY A 95 -1.46 28.75 8.82
N ARG A 96 -2.12 27.75 9.39
CA ARG A 96 -1.92 27.31 10.78
C ARG A 96 -0.82 26.27 10.87
N ASN A 97 0.01 26.38 11.89
CA ASN A 97 0.97 25.32 12.22
C ASN A 97 0.23 24.18 12.91
N VAL A 98 0.31 23.01 12.32
CA VAL A 98 -0.33 21.78 12.78
C VAL A 98 0.68 20.64 12.73
N ALA A 99 0.40 19.58 13.48
CA ALA A 99 1.23 18.39 13.48
C ALA A 99 0.48 17.21 12.88
N CYS A 100 1.23 16.24 12.33
CA CYS A 100 0.68 14.95 11.98
C CYS A 100 1.55 13.81 12.51
N ASP A 101 0.91 12.66 12.65
CA ASP A 101 1.56 11.43 13.05
C ASP A 101 2.39 10.88 11.88
N ILE A 102 3.48 10.22 12.20
CA ILE A 102 4.33 9.49 11.25
C ILE A 102 4.44 8.04 11.71
N LEU A 103 4.26 7.11 10.78
CA LEU A 103 4.59 5.72 11.03
C LEU A 103 6.05 5.47 10.69
N CYS A 104 6.69 4.62 11.49
CA CYS A 104 8.05 4.16 11.26
C CYS A 104 8.09 2.64 11.28
N GLU A 105 8.78 2.06 10.33
CA GLU A 105 9.01 0.63 10.23
C GLU A 105 10.48 0.39 9.91
N PRO A 106 11.24 -0.29 10.80
CA PRO A 106 12.62 -0.65 10.49
C PRO A 106 12.70 -1.49 9.22
N LEU A 107 13.64 -1.18 8.34
CA LEU A 107 13.93 -2.06 7.21
C LEU A 107 14.64 -3.30 7.72
N PRO A 108 14.21 -4.50 7.28
CA PRO A 108 14.93 -5.73 7.55
C PRO A 108 16.36 -5.68 7.01
N GLU A 109 17.25 -6.38 7.69
CA GLU A 109 18.57 -6.66 7.14
C GLU A 109 18.44 -7.61 5.95
N GLY A 110 19.27 -7.42 4.94
CA GLY A 110 19.29 -8.26 3.73
C GLY A 110 19.08 -7.49 2.43
N LEU A 111 18.90 -8.26 1.37
CA LEU A 111 18.72 -7.77 0.01
C LEU A 111 17.22 -7.54 -0.27
N PRO A 112 16.80 -6.43 -0.93
CA PRO A 112 15.47 -6.33 -1.48
C PRO A 112 15.16 -7.54 -2.38
N PHE A 113 14.03 -8.20 -2.17
CA PHE A 113 13.67 -9.41 -2.92
C PHE A 113 13.55 -9.14 -4.43
N ALA A 114 13.18 -7.91 -4.81
CA ALA A 114 13.20 -7.49 -6.20
C ALA A 114 14.57 -7.64 -6.85
N ASP A 115 15.64 -7.31 -6.10
CA ASP A 115 17.03 -7.43 -6.57
C ASP A 115 17.47 -8.89 -6.61
N ALA A 116 17.07 -9.69 -5.60
CA ALA A 116 17.34 -11.13 -5.62
C ALA A 116 16.71 -11.80 -6.85
N VAL A 117 15.43 -11.52 -7.12
CA VAL A 117 14.75 -12.03 -8.32
C VAL A 117 15.38 -11.48 -9.61
N ALA A 118 15.84 -10.22 -9.63
CA ALA A 118 16.50 -9.64 -10.81
C ALA A 118 17.80 -10.35 -11.15
N ASN A 119 18.55 -10.81 -10.16
CA ASN A 119 19.90 -11.37 -10.28
C ASN A 119 19.95 -12.90 -10.28
N ILE A 120 18.82 -13.61 -10.40
CA ILE A 120 18.81 -15.08 -10.52
C ILE A 120 19.69 -15.50 -11.70
N ALA A 121 20.72 -16.30 -11.42
CA ALA A 121 21.68 -16.80 -12.40
C ALA A 121 21.66 -18.32 -12.55
N SER A 122 20.99 -19.07 -11.63
CA SER A 122 20.94 -20.52 -11.65
C SER A 122 19.56 -21.05 -11.22
N GLU A 123 19.30 -22.32 -11.56
CA GLU A 123 18.10 -23.05 -11.09
C GLU A 123 18.13 -23.25 -9.57
N GLU A 124 19.31 -23.39 -8.99
CA GLU A 124 19.50 -23.57 -7.55
C GLU A 124 19.07 -22.30 -6.80
N GLU A 125 19.52 -21.13 -7.24
CA GLU A 125 19.09 -19.84 -6.68
C GLU A 125 17.58 -19.60 -6.81
N ALA A 126 17.00 -20.00 -7.95
CA ALA A 126 15.54 -19.92 -8.15
C ALA A 126 14.80 -20.84 -7.19
N ALA A 127 15.28 -22.08 -6.98
CA ALA A 127 14.69 -23.03 -6.06
C ALA A 127 14.77 -22.54 -4.60
N GLU A 128 15.87 -21.92 -4.21
CA GLU A 128 16.03 -21.33 -2.88
C GLU A 128 15.03 -20.18 -2.66
N LEU A 129 14.80 -19.31 -3.64
CA LEU A 129 13.81 -18.24 -3.53
C LEU A 129 12.38 -18.77 -3.46
N VAL A 130 12.05 -19.83 -4.20
CA VAL A 130 10.74 -20.49 -4.11
C VAL A 130 10.56 -21.10 -2.72
N THR A 131 11.57 -21.79 -2.20
CA THR A 131 11.54 -22.37 -0.85
C THR A 131 11.32 -21.29 0.21
N ALA A 132 12.00 -20.14 0.08
CA ALA A 132 11.82 -19.02 1.00
C ALA A 132 10.39 -18.43 0.96
N LEU A 133 9.73 -18.43 -0.21
CA LEU A 133 8.31 -18.04 -0.33
C LEU A 133 7.38 -19.06 0.33
N ASP A 134 7.66 -20.36 0.17
CA ASP A 134 6.87 -21.43 0.81
C ASP A 134 6.98 -21.35 2.34
N GLU A 135 8.17 -21.09 2.86
CA GLU A 135 8.39 -20.88 4.29
C GLU A 135 7.67 -19.62 4.80
N LEU A 136 7.67 -18.53 4.02
CA LEU A 136 6.93 -17.32 4.36
C LEU A 136 5.43 -17.61 4.43
N GLN A 137 4.88 -18.30 3.43
CA GLN A 137 3.46 -18.68 3.40
C GLN A 137 3.09 -19.53 4.61
N ALA A 138 3.90 -20.53 4.95
CA ALA A 138 3.68 -21.37 6.13
C ALA A 138 3.66 -20.55 7.43
N ARG A 139 4.54 -19.56 7.57
CA ARG A 139 4.59 -18.68 8.74
C ARG A 139 3.37 -17.78 8.85
N LEU A 140 2.88 -17.22 7.74
CA LEU A 140 1.67 -16.41 7.70
C LEU A 140 0.43 -17.25 8.08
N LEU A 141 0.31 -18.47 7.54
CA LEU A 141 -0.73 -19.42 7.90
C LEU A 141 -0.68 -19.80 9.39
N GLN A 142 0.50 -20.09 9.91
CA GLN A 142 0.68 -20.43 11.33
C GLN A 142 0.34 -19.25 12.27
N ALA A 143 0.59 -18.02 11.82
CA ALA A 143 0.30 -16.81 12.57
C ALA A 143 -1.17 -16.39 12.46
N ASP A 144 -1.97 -17.07 11.63
CA ASP A 144 -3.36 -16.71 11.29
C ASP A 144 -3.50 -15.25 10.88
N VAL A 145 -2.65 -14.81 9.95
CA VAL A 145 -2.61 -13.44 9.46
C VAL A 145 -2.43 -13.42 7.95
N SER A 146 -3.10 -12.48 7.30
CA SER A 146 -2.84 -12.11 5.91
C SER A 146 -2.17 -10.75 5.85
N HIS A 147 -1.09 -10.64 5.09
CA HIS A 147 -0.36 -9.39 4.88
C HIS A 147 -1.09 -8.46 3.90
N ASN A 148 -1.81 -9.05 2.93
CA ASN A 148 -2.62 -8.37 1.89
C ASN A 148 -1.84 -7.36 1.02
N ASN A 149 -0.51 -7.43 1.03
CA ASN A 149 0.35 -6.55 0.24
C ASN A 149 1.67 -7.25 -0.13
N ILE A 150 1.62 -8.57 -0.36
CA ILE A 150 2.81 -9.33 -0.74
C ILE A 150 3.15 -9.04 -2.20
N ARG A 151 4.32 -8.44 -2.39
CA ARG A 151 4.92 -8.13 -3.68
C ARG A 151 6.43 -8.06 -3.52
N LYS A 152 7.19 -8.13 -4.61
CA LYS A 152 8.66 -8.12 -4.57
C LYS A 152 9.26 -6.91 -3.83
N GLU A 153 8.55 -5.75 -3.82
CA GLU A 153 8.98 -4.52 -3.15
C GLU A 153 8.67 -4.51 -1.65
N SER A 154 7.83 -5.42 -1.15
CA SER A 154 7.51 -5.57 0.29
C SER A 154 8.35 -6.63 0.98
N LEU A 155 9.23 -7.30 0.27
CA LEU A 155 10.01 -8.43 0.72
C LEU A 155 11.50 -8.12 0.77
N TYR A 156 12.17 -8.63 1.80
CA TYR A 156 13.62 -8.59 1.99
C TYR A 156 14.13 -10.00 2.27
N LEU A 157 15.19 -10.39 1.57
CA LEU A 157 15.85 -11.69 1.72
C LEU A 157 17.09 -11.52 2.57
N SER A 158 17.16 -12.21 3.71
CA SER A 158 18.36 -12.26 4.54
C SER A 158 19.41 -13.22 3.96
N ASP A 159 20.64 -13.16 4.48
CA ASP A 159 21.74 -14.04 4.10
C ASP A 159 21.45 -15.54 4.35
N ASN A 160 20.46 -15.84 5.20
CA ASN A 160 20.01 -17.20 5.49
C ASN A 160 18.77 -17.61 4.66
N ASN A 161 18.53 -16.97 3.55
CA ASN A 161 17.38 -17.19 2.67
C ASN A 161 16.01 -17.02 3.35
N HIS A 162 15.95 -16.25 4.45
CA HIS A 162 14.71 -15.98 5.17
C HIS A 162 14.07 -14.70 4.69
N LEU A 163 12.77 -14.76 4.31
CA LEU A 163 12.01 -13.59 3.87
C LEU A 163 11.40 -12.84 5.04
N SER A 164 11.59 -11.53 5.04
CA SER A 164 10.96 -10.57 5.93
C SER A 164 10.05 -9.63 5.15
N LEU A 165 8.94 -9.22 5.77
CA LEU A 165 7.94 -8.34 5.17
C LEU A 165 8.01 -6.93 5.76
N VAL A 166 7.72 -5.94 4.91
CA VAL A 166 7.46 -4.54 5.28
C VAL A 166 6.12 -4.09 4.72
N ARG A 167 5.62 -2.93 5.13
CA ARG A 167 4.31 -2.37 4.73
C ARG A 167 3.11 -3.12 5.30
N TRP A 168 3.19 -3.42 6.57
CA TRP A 168 2.18 -4.19 7.31
C TRP A 168 0.84 -3.47 7.53
N TYR A 169 0.68 -2.26 7.05
CA TYR A 169 -0.53 -1.47 7.23
C TYR A 169 -1.77 -1.99 6.47
N TYR A 170 -1.61 -3.01 5.63
CA TYR A 170 -2.73 -3.74 4.99
C TYR A 170 -3.11 -5.03 5.72
N ALA A 171 -2.33 -5.46 6.70
CA ALA A 171 -2.52 -6.77 7.31
C ALA A 171 -3.84 -6.88 8.08
N THR A 172 -4.44 -8.09 8.01
CA THR A 172 -5.67 -8.46 8.69
C THR A 172 -5.50 -9.77 9.45
N ALA A 173 -6.39 -10.01 10.42
CA ALA A 173 -6.54 -11.33 11.03
C ALA A 173 -7.16 -12.30 10.01
N GLY A 174 -6.84 -13.58 10.16
CA GLY A 174 -7.25 -14.65 9.24
C GLY A 174 -6.21 -14.89 8.16
N ALA A 175 -5.86 -16.17 7.97
CA ALA A 175 -4.92 -16.60 6.96
C ALA A 175 -5.61 -16.82 5.60
N GLY A 176 -4.82 -16.85 4.51
CA GLY A 176 -5.26 -17.25 3.18
C GLY A 176 -5.38 -16.10 2.16
N GLY A 177 -5.34 -14.83 2.59
CA GLY A 177 -5.44 -13.69 1.68
C GLY A 177 -4.19 -13.43 0.81
N ASP A 178 -3.08 -14.14 1.06
CA ASP A 178 -1.80 -13.90 0.38
C ASP A 178 -1.41 -15.00 -0.62
N GLU A 179 -2.20 -16.06 -0.75
CA GLU A 179 -1.86 -17.24 -1.56
C GLU A 179 -1.63 -16.87 -3.04
N GLU A 180 -2.56 -16.15 -3.64
CA GLU A 180 -2.48 -15.75 -5.05
C GLU A 180 -1.24 -14.86 -5.32
N ALA A 181 -0.93 -13.94 -4.39
CA ALA A 181 0.22 -13.05 -4.51
C ALA A 181 1.55 -13.82 -4.41
N ILE A 182 1.64 -14.80 -3.52
CA ILE A 182 2.82 -15.67 -3.37
C ILE A 182 2.97 -16.56 -4.61
N ASP A 183 1.88 -17.14 -5.12
CA ASP A 183 1.89 -17.95 -6.34
C ASP A 183 2.33 -17.14 -7.56
N ALA A 184 1.89 -15.89 -7.67
CA ALA A 184 2.32 -14.99 -8.74
C ALA A 184 3.85 -14.73 -8.69
N LEU A 185 4.41 -14.53 -7.49
CA LEU A 185 5.86 -14.38 -7.31
C LEU A 185 6.61 -15.66 -7.65
N ARG A 186 6.11 -16.81 -7.20
CA ARG A 186 6.66 -18.15 -7.49
C ARG A 186 6.72 -18.40 -9.00
N ASN A 187 5.61 -18.18 -9.69
CA ASN A 187 5.53 -18.36 -11.15
C ASN A 187 6.49 -17.42 -11.89
N LYS A 188 6.68 -16.20 -11.40
CA LYS A 188 7.63 -15.25 -11.98
C LYS A 188 9.07 -15.69 -11.82
N ILE A 189 9.44 -16.31 -10.70
CA ILE A 189 10.77 -16.88 -10.46
C ILE A 189 11.00 -18.06 -11.41
N ILE A 190 10.03 -18.99 -11.51
CA ILE A 190 10.10 -20.17 -12.36
C ILE A 190 10.25 -19.78 -13.82
N SER A 191 9.41 -18.87 -14.34
CA SER A 191 9.51 -18.43 -15.72
C SER A 191 10.81 -17.70 -16.04
N LYS A 192 11.40 -17.02 -15.06
CA LYS A 192 12.71 -16.41 -15.23
C LYS A 192 13.81 -17.47 -15.29
N CYS A 193 13.71 -18.53 -14.50
CA CYS A 193 14.64 -19.65 -14.51
C CYS A 193 14.58 -20.41 -15.84
N GLU A 194 13.40 -20.70 -16.38
CA GLU A 194 13.24 -21.32 -17.70
C GLU A 194 13.89 -20.49 -18.81
N ASN A 195 13.84 -19.17 -18.71
CA ASN A 195 14.53 -18.26 -19.63
C ASN A 195 16.05 -18.24 -19.45
N VAL A 196 16.58 -18.59 -18.28
CA VAL A 196 18.03 -18.71 -18.04
C VAL A 196 18.58 -20.02 -18.60
N THR A 197 17.85 -21.12 -18.47
CA THR A 197 18.22 -22.44 -19.00
C THR A 197 18.15 -22.53 -20.54
N LEU A 198 17.32 -21.71 -21.19
CA LEU A 198 17.16 -21.66 -22.65
C LEU A 198 18.12 -20.68 -23.34
N ARG A 199 18.97 -19.97 -22.63
CA ARG A 199 19.94 -19.06 -23.20
C ARG A 199 21.18 -19.81 -23.68
N GLU A 200 21.16 -20.31 -24.92
CA GLU A 200 22.34 -20.24 -25.77
C GLU A 200 22.66 -18.75 -26.06
N PRO A 201 23.95 -18.36 -26.20
CA PRO A 201 24.33 -16.94 -26.25
C PRO A 201 23.91 -16.34 -27.61
N GLU A 202 22.74 -15.80 -27.71
CA GLU A 202 22.34 -14.94 -28.84
C GLU A 202 21.54 -13.72 -28.40
N THR A 203 22.18 -12.59 -28.66
CA THR A 203 21.67 -11.26 -29.05
C THR A 203 20.31 -10.80 -28.52
N ASP A 204 20.42 -9.70 -27.77
CA ASP A 204 19.41 -8.72 -27.43
C ASP A 204 18.11 -8.78 -28.25
N ASN A 205 17.06 -9.28 -27.63
CA ASN A 205 15.70 -8.83 -27.88
C ASN A 205 14.95 -8.79 -26.55
N TYR A 206 15.16 -7.72 -25.82
CA TYR A 206 14.31 -7.28 -24.74
C TYR A 206 12.92 -6.98 -25.32
N HIS A 207 11.98 -7.91 -25.18
CA HIS A 207 10.58 -7.53 -25.12
C HIS A 207 10.37 -6.92 -23.73
N ALA A 208 10.77 -5.66 -23.60
CA ALA A 208 10.32 -4.83 -22.54
C ALA A 208 8.78 -4.88 -22.51
N THR A 209 8.18 -5.29 -21.41
CA THR A 209 6.87 -4.77 -21.06
C THR A 209 6.94 -3.27 -21.34
N THR A 210 6.11 -2.79 -22.26
CA THR A 210 6.15 -1.39 -22.70
C THR A 210 6.13 -0.52 -21.46
N PRO A 211 7.15 0.34 -21.23
CA PRO A 211 7.12 1.22 -20.06
C PRO A 211 5.82 2.00 -20.13
N LEU A 212 5.07 2.11 -19.04
CA LEU A 212 3.90 2.96 -18.96
C LEU A 212 4.38 4.41 -19.08
N THR A 213 4.49 4.90 -20.32
CA THR A 213 5.05 6.20 -20.66
C THR A 213 3.96 7.19 -21.03
N GLY A 214 4.23 8.47 -20.86
CA GLY A 214 3.28 9.55 -21.18
C GLY A 214 2.42 9.96 -20.01
N HIS A 215 2.72 9.51 -18.78
CA HIS A 215 2.02 9.87 -17.56
C HIS A 215 2.93 10.69 -16.65
N LEU A 216 2.35 11.61 -15.83
CA LEU A 216 3.09 12.39 -14.84
C LEU A 216 3.53 11.51 -13.66
N SER A 217 2.69 10.54 -13.30
CA SER A 217 2.94 9.58 -12.24
C SER A 217 2.26 8.27 -12.59
N VAL A 218 2.86 7.14 -12.19
CA VAL A 218 2.30 5.79 -12.37
C VAL A 218 2.44 5.04 -11.07
N ARG A 219 1.34 4.44 -10.59
CA ARG A 219 1.39 3.53 -9.44
C ARG A 219 1.63 2.09 -9.90
N PHE A 220 1.91 1.24 -8.95
CA PHE A 220 2.03 -0.19 -9.23
C PHE A 220 0.72 -0.76 -9.76
N MET A 221 0.86 -1.65 -10.74
CA MET A 221 -0.28 -2.35 -11.30
C MET A 221 -0.90 -3.29 -10.26
N ARG A 222 -2.21 -3.19 -10.10
CA ARG A 222 -3.04 -4.06 -9.26
C ARG A 222 -4.18 -4.61 -10.10
N GLU A 223 -4.42 -5.90 -10.01
CA GLU A 223 -5.49 -6.57 -10.76
C GLU A 223 -5.47 -6.25 -12.26
N GLY A 224 -4.26 -6.06 -12.83
CA GLY A 224 -4.09 -5.72 -14.24
C GLY A 224 -4.34 -4.26 -14.60
N LEU A 225 -4.54 -3.38 -13.62
CA LEU A 225 -4.73 -1.94 -13.79
C LEU A 225 -3.71 -1.15 -12.96
N ALA A 226 -3.15 -0.09 -13.54
CA ALA A 226 -2.26 0.85 -12.88
C ALA A 226 -2.91 2.22 -12.81
N ALA A 227 -2.93 2.84 -11.64
CA ALA A 227 -3.34 4.22 -11.51
C ALA A 227 -2.29 5.14 -12.14
N VAL A 228 -2.72 6.05 -13.01
CA VAL A 228 -1.88 7.01 -13.71
C VAL A 228 -2.36 8.43 -13.49
N GLU A 229 -1.42 9.36 -13.37
CA GLU A 229 -1.69 10.78 -13.20
C GLU A 229 -1.40 11.54 -14.50
N HIS A 230 -2.32 12.41 -14.87
CA HIS A 230 -2.23 13.38 -15.96
C HIS A 230 -2.51 14.79 -15.46
N ASP A 231 -2.34 15.78 -16.32
CA ASP A 231 -2.69 17.18 -16.01
C ASP A 231 -4.16 17.36 -15.61
N THR A 232 -5.03 16.47 -16.10
CA THR A 232 -6.48 16.49 -15.83
C THR A 232 -6.89 15.70 -14.59
N GLY A 233 -5.97 14.97 -13.97
CA GLY A 233 -6.20 14.16 -12.77
C GLY A 233 -5.75 12.71 -12.92
N TRP A 234 -6.29 11.85 -12.06
CA TRP A 234 -6.00 10.42 -11.99
C TRP A 234 -6.97 9.59 -12.83
N GLY A 235 -6.45 8.56 -13.49
CA GLY A 235 -7.18 7.53 -14.21
C GLY A 235 -6.49 6.18 -14.09
N PHE A 236 -6.85 5.22 -14.95
CA PHE A 236 -6.26 3.88 -14.93
C PHE A 236 -5.93 3.38 -16.34
N VAL A 237 -4.80 2.69 -16.46
CA VAL A 237 -4.36 2.01 -17.68
C VAL A 237 -4.19 0.50 -17.43
N ASP A 238 -4.33 -0.29 -18.50
CA ASP A 238 -4.01 -1.72 -18.50
C ASP A 238 -2.50 -1.99 -18.69
N SER A 239 -2.12 -3.26 -18.75
CA SER A 239 -0.74 -3.71 -18.97
C SER A 239 -0.18 -3.32 -20.33
N ASP A 240 -1.02 -3.00 -21.30
CA ASP A 240 -0.65 -2.55 -22.64
C ASP A 240 -0.58 -1.02 -22.74
N ASN A 241 -0.67 -0.31 -21.61
CA ASN A 241 -0.73 1.15 -21.53
C ASN A 241 -1.95 1.78 -22.22
N ARG A 242 -3.05 1.00 -22.32
CA ARG A 242 -4.32 1.52 -22.86
C ARG A 242 -5.12 2.11 -21.71
N MET A 243 -5.69 3.30 -21.93
CA MET A 243 -6.56 3.95 -20.96
C MET A 243 -7.85 3.14 -20.79
N VAL A 244 -8.12 2.71 -19.55
CA VAL A 244 -9.34 1.98 -19.17
C VAL A 244 -10.30 2.94 -18.46
N VAL A 245 -9.75 3.82 -17.61
CA VAL A 245 -10.51 4.86 -16.93
C VAL A 245 -9.83 6.19 -17.19
N GLU A 246 -10.56 7.11 -17.85
CA GLU A 246 -10.05 8.43 -18.22
C GLU A 246 -9.62 9.24 -16.99
N PRO A 247 -8.52 10.02 -17.09
CA PRO A 247 -7.99 10.82 -15.99
C PRO A 247 -8.89 12.01 -15.71
N LYS A 248 -9.69 11.89 -14.66
CA LYS A 248 -10.67 12.91 -14.23
C LYS A 248 -10.80 13.02 -12.70
N TYR A 249 -10.14 12.15 -11.95
CA TYR A 249 -10.26 12.12 -10.50
C TYR A 249 -9.16 12.94 -9.83
N GLU A 250 -9.48 13.66 -8.77
CA GLU A 250 -8.48 14.35 -7.95
C GLU A 250 -7.59 13.34 -7.21
N TRP A 251 -8.16 12.19 -6.88
CA TRP A 251 -7.46 11.10 -6.23
C TRP A 251 -8.18 9.76 -6.50
N VAL A 252 -7.41 8.66 -6.52
CA VAL A 252 -7.93 7.30 -6.63
C VAL A 252 -7.18 6.38 -5.66
N SER A 253 -7.80 5.28 -5.23
CA SER A 253 -7.09 4.16 -4.61
C SER A 253 -6.52 3.24 -5.69
N ASP A 254 -5.71 2.26 -5.31
CA ASP A 254 -5.43 1.11 -6.18
C ASP A 254 -6.66 0.20 -6.20
N PHE A 255 -6.85 -0.59 -7.27
CA PHE A 255 -7.88 -1.61 -7.30
C PHE A 255 -7.62 -2.71 -6.26
N CYS A 256 -8.68 -3.11 -5.57
CA CYS A 256 -8.68 -4.23 -4.62
C CYS A 256 -10.04 -4.94 -4.72
N GLU A 257 -10.03 -6.26 -5.01
CA GLU A 257 -11.24 -7.06 -5.21
C GLU A 257 -12.24 -6.40 -6.18
N GLY A 258 -11.71 -5.86 -7.30
CA GLY A 258 -12.48 -5.25 -8.37
C GLY A 258 -13.06 -3.88 -8.06
N ARG A 259 -12.64 -3.22 -6.98
CA ARG A 259 -13.12 -1.89 -6.54
C ARG A 259 -11.97 -0.92 -6.34
N ALA A 260 -12.21 0.36 -6.66
CA ALA A 260 -11.30 1.46 -6.34
C ALA A 260 -12.09 2.67 -5.82
N GLU A 261 -11.60 3.24 -4.73
CA GLU A 261 -12.13 4.50 -4.20
C GLU A 261 -11.64 5.65 -5.09
N VAL A 262 -12.51 6.61 -5.35
CA VAL A 262 -12.21 7.78 -6.17
C VAL A 262 -12.66 9.05 -5.50
N GLN A 263 -11.96 10.14 -5.74
CA GLN A 263 -12.32 11.47 -5.26
C GLN A 263 -12.51 12.43 -6.44
N THR A 264 -13.57 13.20 -6.37
CA THR A 264 -13.88 14.30 -7.28
C THR A 264 -14.14 15.58 -6.47
N GLU A 265 -14.34 16.72 -7.13
CA GLU A 265 -14.78 17.96 -6.48
C GLU A 265 -16.09 17.79 -5.68
N GLN A 266 -16.93 16.82 -6.07
CA GLN A 266 -18.23 16.58 -5.44
C GLN A 266 -18.12 15.68 -4.19
N GLY A 267 -17.03 14.94 -4.04
CA GLY A 267 -16.80 14.04 -2.92
C GLY A 267 -16.14 12.73 -3.33
N MET A 268 -16.19 11.76 -2.42
CA MET A 268 -15.66 10.40 -2.63
C MET A 268 -16.75 9.45 -3.11
N GLY A 269 -16.35 8.50 -3.93
CA GLY A 269 -17.17 7.41 -4.46
C GLY A 269 -16.36 6.13 -4.64
N LEU A 270 -16.97 5.11 -5.19
CA LEU A 270 -16.40 3.81 -5.50
C LEU A 270 -16.67 3.45 -6.95
N ILE A 271 -15.67 2.95 -7.67
CA ILE A 271 -15.81 2.50 -9.06
C ILE A 271 -15.46 1.01 -9.20
N ASP A 272 -15.98 0.41 -10.26
CA ASP A 272 -15.59 -0.90 -10.73
C ASP A 272 -14.39 -0.82 -11.70
N ARG A 273 -13.92 -1.98 -12.19
CA ARG A 273 -12.77 -2.07 -13.10
C ARG A 273 -13.00 -1.45 -14.48
N ARG A 274 -14.24 -1.09 -14.85
CA ARG A 274 -14.58 -0.40 -16.09
C ARG A 274 -14.62 1.11 -15.90
N GLY A 275 -14.57 1.57 -14.64
CA GLY A 275 -14.71 2.96 -14.27
C GLY A 275 -16.15 3.39 -14.05
N ASP A 276 -17.10 2.42 -14.01
CA ASP A 276 -18.50 2.69 -13.68
C ASP A 276 -18.65 2.89 -12.17
N TYR A 277 -19.47 3.86 -11.77
CA TYR A 277 -19.72 4.13 -10.35
C TYR A 277 -20.54 3.01 -9.71
N VAL A 278 -19.97 2.37 -8.70
CA VAL A 278 -20.67 1.49 -7.76
C VAL A 278 -21.31 2.32 -6.65
N ILE A 279 -20.56 3.31 -6.14
CA ILE A 279 -21.06 4.32 -5.22
C ILE A 279 -20.74 5.68 -5.83
N PRO A 280 -21.75 6.55 -6.12
CA PRO A 280 -21.49 7.85 -6.73
C PRO A 280 -20.64 8.75 -5.84
N PRO A 281 -19.82 9.67 -6.42
CA PRO A 281 -18.87 10.50 -5.67
C PRO A 281 -19.57 11.70 -5.03
N GLN A 282 -20.32 11.45 -3.97
CA GLN A 282 -21.11 12.43 -3.23
C GLN A 282 -20.89 12.38 -1.72
N TYR A 283 -20.03 11.49 -1.25
CA TYR A 283 -19.80 11.26 0.17
C TYR A 283 -18.52 11.94 0.64
N LYS A 284 -18.46 12.31 1.91
CA LYS A 284 -17.26 12.90 2.52
C LYS A 284 -16.12 11.91 2.64
N ILE A 285 -16.46 10.66 2.89
CA ILE A 285 -15.54 9.54 3.01
C ILE A 285 -16.23 8.32 2.40
N VAL A 286 -15.49 7.52 1.65
CA VAL A 286 -15.87 6.16 1.24
C VAL A 286 -14.73 5.25 1.62
N GLU A 287 -15.05 4.13 2.28
CA GLU A 287 -14.10 3.08 2.64
C GLU A 287 -14.63 1.74 2.11
N TYR A 288 -13.86 1.07 1.30
CA TYR A 288 -14.15 -0.28 0.84
C TYR A 288 -13.38 -1.30 1.70
N ASP A 289 -14.09 -2.28 2.24
CA ASP A 289 -13.48 -3.42 2.93
C ASP A 289 -13.47 -4.65 2.01
N PRO A 290 -12.32 -5.04 1.46
CA PRO A 290 -12.24 -6.17 0.54
C PRO A 290 -12.54 -7.53 1.19
N VAL A 291 -12.48 -7.62 2.53
CA VAL A 291 -12.75 -8.88 3.25
C VAL A 291 -14.24 -9.17 3.32
N SER A 292 -15.03 -8.17 3.66
CA SER A 292 -16.49 -8.31 3.71
C SER A 292 -17.18 -8.03 2.37
N GLY A 293 -16.46 -7.39 1.43
CA GLY A 293 -17.03 -6.87 0.18
C GLY A 293 -17.96 -5.68 0.39
N CYS A 294 -18.06 -5.16 1.62
CA CYS A 294 -18.92 -4.02 1.95
C CYS A 294 -18.16 -2.70 1.87
N SER A 295 -18.89 -1.63 1.68
CA SER A 295 -18.36 -0.27 1.74
C SER A 295 -19.08 0.54 2.80
N GLN A 296 -18.35 1.45 3.46
CA GLN A 296 -18.91 2.44 4.36
C GLN A 296 -18.74 3.82 3.74
N ALA A 297 -19.81 4.63 3.76
CA ALA A 297 -19.75 5.99 3.25
C ALA A 297 -20.30 6.99 4.28
N LEU A 298 -19.56 8.10 4.49
CA LEU A 298 -19.99 9.17 5.37
C LEU A 298 -20.76 10.22 4.58
N SER A 299 -22.08 10.30 4.82
CA SER A 299 -22.95 11.35 4.31
C SER A 299 -23.03 12.54 5.29
N ASP A 300 -23.81 13.56 4.96
CA ASP A 300 -24.14 14.66 5.90
C ASP A 300 -24.99 14.22 7.08
N TYR A 301 -25.66 13.09 6.93
CA TYR A 301 -26.62 12.55 7.92
C TYR A 301 -26.05 11.40 8.75
N GLY A 302 -24.85 10.93 8.44
CA GLY A 302 -24.21 9.83 9.15
C GLY A 302 -23.58 8.79 8.22
N TRP A 303 -23.16 7.68 8.81
CA TRP A 303 -22.58 6.56 8.08
C TRP A 303 -23.64 5.69 7.45
N LEU A 304 -23.41 5.34 6.18
CA LEU A 304 -24.19 4.38 5.40
C LEU A 304 -23.29 3.17 5.08
N VAL A 305 -23.91 2.01 4.93
CA VAL A 305 -23.22 0.77 4.56
C VAL A 305 -23.79 0.28 3.24
N PHE A 306 -22.92 -0.17 2.35
CA PHE A 306 -23.29 -0.67 1.04
C PHE A 306 -22.72 -2.08 0.86
N ASN A 307 -23.50 -2.95 0.16
CA ASN A 307 -23.01 -4.24 -0.26
C ASN A 307 -22.03 -4.10 -1.44
N TYR A 308 -21.51 -5.24 -1.94
CA TYR A 308 -20.56 -5.26 -3.05
C TYR A 308 -21.13 -4.64 -4.33
N GLU A 309 -22.42 -4.74 -4.58
CA GLU A 309 -23.14 -4.19 -5.74
C GLU A 309 -23.44 -2.68 -5.60
N GLY A 310 -23.14 -2.08 -4.46
CA GLY A 310 -23.39 -0.67 -4.17
C GLY A 310 -24.83 -0.37 -3.74
N GLU A 311 -25.57 -1.39 -3.29
CA GLU A 311 -26.89 -1.22 -2.70
C GLU A 311 -26.75 -0.89 -1.22
N GLU A 312 -27.47 0.13 -0.75
CA GLU A 312 -27.49 0.52 0.65
C GLU A 312 -28.12 -0.58 1.50
N LEU A 313 -27.41 -1.01 2.54
CA LEU A 313 -27.91 -1.97 3.51
C LEU A 313 -28.61 -1.23 4.65
N GLU A 314 -29.80 -1.70 5.02
CA GLU A 314 -30.43 -1.21 6.25
C GLU A 314 -29.52 -1.52 7.44
N ALA A 315 -29.33 -0.54 8.33
CA ALA A 315 -28.54 -0.71 9.53
C ALA A 315 -29.21 -1.77 10.42
N ASP A 316 -28.66 -2.97 10.42
CA ASP A 316 -29.02 -4.02 11.36
C ASP A 316 -28.38 -3.66 12.70
N GLU A 317 -29.17 -3.38 13.74
CA GLU A 317 -28.67 -3.01 15.07
C GLU A 317 -27.77 -4.10 15.69
N ASP A 318 -27.83 -5.33 15.18
CA ASP A 318 -27.03 -6.48 15.61
C ASP A 318 -25.81 -6.76 14.71
N ALA A 319 -25.66 -6.06 13.59
CA ALA A 319 -24.49 -6.25 12.71
C ALA A 319 -23.25 -5.64 13.38
N ILE A 320 -22.22 -6.45 13.58
CA ILE A 320 -20.91 -6.01 14.10
C ILE A 320 -20.16 -5.23 12.99
N TYR A 321 -20.71 -4.09 12.59
CA TYR A 321 -19.92 -3.08 11.90
C TYR A 321 -19.10 -2.33 12.97
N PRO A 322 -17.85 -1.97 12.71
CA PRO A 322 -17.15 -1.14 13.67
C PRO A 322 -18.00 0.12 13.90
N PRO A 323 -18.34 0.45 15.17
CA PRO A 323 -19.24 1.56 15.45
C PRO A 323 -18.69 2.83 14.81
N PRO A 324 -19.54 3.68 14.20
CA PRO A 324 -19.12 4.98 13.73
C PRO A 324 -18.49 5.72 14.92
N MET A 325 -17.32 6.31 14.73
CA MET A 325 -16.70 7.11 15.80
C MET A 325 -17.68 8.23 16.18
N GLN A 326 -18.07 8.25 17.46
CA GLN A 326 -18.84 9.36 18.00
C GLN A 326 -18.05 10.65 17.79
N MET A 327 -18.67 11.63 17.16
CA MET A 327 -18.08 12.94 16.82
C MET A 327 -17.70 13.81 18.05
N ASN A 328 -17.68 13.25 19.27
CA ASN A 328 -17.39 13.97 20.49
C ASN A 328 -15.89 14.04 20.86
N GLU A 329 -15.01 13.51 20.03
CA GLU A 329 -13.56 13.56 20.29
C GLU A 329 -12.78 14.39 19.25
N ILE A 330 -13.47 15.28 18.51
CA ILE A 330 -12.83 16.30 17.68
C ILE A 330 -13.19 17.66 18.27
N VAL A 331 -12.58 17.98 19.40
CA VAL A 331 -12.43 19.36 19.90
C VAL A 331 -10.96 19.63 20.13
#